data_fec01dba7c7c9abaf3bf95ad40332141
#
_entry.id   fec01dba7c7c9abaf3bf95ad40332141
#
_cell.length_a   1.000
_cell.length_b   1.000
_cell.length_c   1.000
_cell.angle_alpha   90.00
_cell.angle_beta   90.00
_cell.angle_gamma   90.00
#
_symmetry.space_group_name_H-M   'P 1'
#
loop_
_entity.id
_entity.type
_entity.pdbx_description
1 polymer ?
#
loop_
_entity_poly.entity_id
_entity_poly.type
_entity_poly.pdbx_seq_one_letter_code
_entity_poly.pdbx_strand_id
1 'polypeptide(L)'
;MKYKNARDIFPENLLNQIQKYVSGELIYIPAGKEKKAWGETSGYQRYLFERTLEIKRQFHTGADAEQLAETFHLSVETIKKIIYAKKEDKLLDYSCSLSSAKEYAEAGKIDEWIHTYLYAEGHNQAFSDGLKLFDRYFIGPITIPLSLLHRCCGPESNMKYQVDADWFEIQVGKLQQALQTEKDMPPLIVHYVDHDFELNDGNHRLEACNRLGIKEYPIILWITEEEEYKEFREKYPEYLKDAIVIRK
;
A
#
# COMPACT_ATOMS: atom_id res chain seq x y z
N MET A 1 7.40 35.81 8.12
CA MET A 1 7.58 34.61 8.96
C MET A 1 7.07 34.91 10.36
N LYS A 2 6.18 34.07 10.93
CA LYS A 2 5.79 34.22 12.34
C LYS A 2 6.86 33.57 13.21
N TYR A 3 7.56 34.35 13.97
CA TYR A 3 8.51 33.93 14.99
C TYR A 3 7.75 33.27 16.16
N LYS A 4 8.25 32.16 16.66
CA LYS A 4 7.74 31.49 17.86
C LYS A 4 8.87 31.43 18.90
N ASN A 5 8.58 31.74 20.15
CA ASN A 5 9.55 31.65 21.21
C ASN A 5 9.81 30.16 21.57
N ALA A 6 11.06 29.78 21.71
CA ALA A 6 11.44 28.40 22.07
C ALA A 6 10.86 27.97 23.43
N ARG A 7 10.63 28.92 24.37
CA ARG A 7 9.97 28.64 25.66
C ARG A 7 8.52 28.19 25.53
N ASP A 8 7.86 28.57 24.44
CA ASP A 8 6.45 28.22 24.18
C ASP A 8 6.31 26.87 23.48
N ILE A 9 7.44 26.30 23.02
CA ILE A 9 7.45 25.09 22.17
C ILE A 9 8.12 23.90 22.87
N PHE A 10 9.24 24.14 23.59
CA PHE A 10 10.04 23.08 24.18
C PHE A 10 9.82 22.97 25.68
N PRO A 11 9.80 21.75 26.23
CA PRO A 11 9.82 21.58 27.69
C PRO A 11 11.14 22.10 28.28
N GLU A 12 11.07 22.57 29.52
CA GLU A 12 12.15 23.30 30.18
C GLU A 12 13.48 22.50 30.24
N ASN A 13 13.41 21.20 30.45
CA ASN A 13 14.58 20.32 30.45
C ASN A 13 15.30 20.29 29.10
N LEU A 14 14.57 20.28 27.99
CA LEU A 14 15.14 20.30 26.64
C LEU A 14 15.67 21.68 26.31
N LEU A 15 14.98 22.73 26.72
CA LEU A 15 15.41 24.11 26.53
C LEU A 15 16.74 24.38 27.23
N ASN A 16 16.91 23.93 28.47
CA ASN A 16 18.15 24.01 29.23
C ASN A 16 19.31 23.24 28.56
N GLN A 17 19.03 22.15 27.88
CA GLN A 17 20.05 21.41 27.11
C GLN A 17 20.45 22.21 25.85
N ILE A 18 19.50 22.74 25.10
CA ILE A 18 19.76 23.55 23.90
C ILE A 18 20.58 24.79 24.26
N GLN A 19 20.26 25.45 25.38
CA GLN A 19 20.97 26.66 25.85
C GLN A 19 22.44 26.45 26.19
N LYS A 20 22.87 25.20 26.40
CA LYS A 20 24.31 24.86 26.56
C LYS A 20 25.08 24.97 25.25
N TYR A 21 24.42 24.90 24.11
CA TYR A 21 25.00 24.95 22.78
C TYR A 21 24.85 26.30 22.12
N VAL A 22 23.65 26.93 22.31
CA VAL A 22 23.29 28.20 21.68
C VAL A 22 22.31 28.95 22.57
N SER A 23 22.53 30.25 22.77
CA SER A 23 21.69 31.12 23.60
C SER A 23 21.63 32.51 23.00
N GLY A 24 20.41 33.05 22.83
CA GLY A 24 20.20 34.43 22.33
C GLY A 24 20.33 34.59 20.81
N GLU A 25 20.41 33.50 20.06
CA GLU A 25 20.55 33.50 18.61
C GLU A 25 19.31 32.85 17.93
N LEU A 26 19.12 33.16 16.64
CA LEU A 26 18.12 32.53 15.81
C LEU A 26 18.68 31.23 15.22
N ILE A 27 18.05 30.12 15.55
CA ILE A 27 18.40 28.81 14.98
C ILE A 27 17.30 28.36 14.01
N TYR A 28 17.73 27.84 12.88
CA TYR A 28 16.88 27.10 11.97
C TYR A 28 16.89 25.62 12.34
N ILE A 29 15.73 25.08 12.73
CA ILE A 29 15.54 23.64 12.93
C ILE A 29 14.98 23.11 11.61
N PRO A 30 15.75 22.35 10.82
CA PRO A 30 15.23 21.76 9.58
C PRO A 30 14.12 20.77 9.91
N ALA A 31 13.11 20.70 9.05
CA ALA A 31 12.12 19.62 9.11
C ALA A 31 12.85 18.28 9.05
N GLY A 32 12.39 17.30 9.84
CA GLY A 32 12.96 15.95 9.81
C GLY A 32 13.10 15.45 8.37
N LYS A 33 14.04 14.54 8.12
CA LYS A 33 14.41 14.06 6.77
C LYS A 33 13.26 13.39 5.98
N GLU A 34 12.13 13.15 6.60
CA GLU A 34 10.92 12.74 5.90
C GLU A 34 10.30 13.95 5.18
N LYS A 35 10.69 14.13 3.91
CA LYS A 35 9.88 14.90 2.98
C LYS A 35 8.57 14.14 2.80
N LYS A 36 7.56 14.49 3.58
CA LYS A 36 6.20 14.01 3.32
C LYS A 36 5.79 14.46 1.93
N ALA A 37 5.26 13.55 1.13
CA ALA A 37 4.77 13.86 -0.20
C ALA A 37 3.68 14.95 -0.12
N TRP A 38 3.56 15.76 -1.16
CA TRP A 38 2.60 16.86 -1.19
C TRP A 38 1.17 16.34 -1.03
N GLY A 39 0.45 16.78 -0.01
CA GLY A 39 -0.91 16.31 0.30
C GLY A 39 -1.03 15.19 1.33
N GLU A 40 0.09 14.59 1.75
CA GLU A 40 0.14 13.44 2.65
C GLU A 40 -0.38 13.71 4.08
N THR A 41 -0.16 14.94 4.57
CA THR A 41 -0.58 15.35 5.93
C THR A 41 -2.04 15.81 6.01
N SER A 42 -2.69 16.10 4.88
CA SER A 42 -4.01 16.73 4.83
C SER A 42 -5.16 15.79 4.46
N GLY A 43 -4.89 14.51 4.14
CA GLY A 43 -5.90 13.60 3.58
C GLY A 43 -6.44 14.06 2.21
N TYR A 44 -5.80 15.06 1.59
CA TYR A 44 -6.29 15.72 0.39
C TYR A 44 -6.33 14.77 -0.82
N GLN A 45 -5.35 13.88 -0.96
CA GLN A 45 -5.36 12.87 -2.03
C GLN A 45 -6.52 11.90 -1.87
N ARG A 46 -6.77 11.44 -0.65
CA ARG A 46 -7.94 10.59 -0.33
C ARG A 46 -9.24 11.33 -0.63
N TYR A 47 -9.36 12.57 -0.20
CA TYR A 47 -10.51 13.42 -0.51
C TYR A 47 -10.72 13.56 -2.04
N LEU A 48 -9.65 13.78 -2.83
CA LEU A 48 -9.73 13.87 -4.28
C LEU A 48 -10.20 12.56 -4.91
N PHE A 49 -9.70 11.43 -4.41
CA PHE A 49 -10.10 10.11 -4.87
C PHE A 49 -11.57 9.82 -4.56
N GLU A 50 -11.99 9.98 -3.28
CA GLU A 50 -13.38 9.80 -2.86
C GLU A 50 -14.35 10.73 -3.63
N ARG A 51 -13.94 11.98 -3.86
CA ARG A 51 -14.70 12.93 -4.68
C ARG A 51 -14.86 12.45 -6.12
N THR A 52 -13.80 11.93 -6.72
CA THR A 52 -13.83 11.41 -8.09
C THR A 52 -14.78 10.21 -8.22
N LEU A 53 -14.75 9.30 -7.27
CA LEU A 53 -15.67 8.16 -7.19
C LEU A 53 -17.13 8.63 -7.08
N GLU A 54 -17.39 9.59 -6.20
CA GLU A 54 -18.75 10.09 -5.96
C GLU A 54 -19.30 10.83 -7.20
N ILE A 55 -18.48 11.60 -7.92
CA ILE A 55 -18.85 12.23 -9.20
C ILE A 55 -19.27 11.16 -10.21
N LYS A 56 -18.48 10.10 -10.38
CA LYS A 56 -18.80 9.01 -11.31
C LYS A 56 -20.08 8.27 -10.89
N ARG A 57 -20.24 8.00 -9.58
CA ARG A 57 -21.44 7.35 -9.04
C ARG A 57 -22.72 8.16 -9.33
N GLN A 58 -22.71 9.47 -9.05
CA GLN A 58 -23.87 10.33 -9.29
C GLN A 58 -24.18 10.47 -10.78
N PHE A 59 -23.17 10.51 -11.64
CA PHE A 59 -23.37 10.49 -13.09
C PHE A 59 -24.09 9.20 -13.55
N HIS A 60 -23.67 8.03 -13.05
CA HIS A 60 -24.31 6.76 -13.36
C HIS A 60 -25.75 6.65 -12.81
N THR A 61 -26.08 7.39 -11.77
CA THR A 61 -27.45 7.47 -11.23
C THR A 61 -28.32 8.53 -11.92
N GLY A 62 -27.81 9.22 -12.96
CA GLY A 62 -28.58 10.10 -13.82
C GLY A 62 -28.33 11.60 -13.63
N ALA A 63 -27.38 12.01 -12.78
CA ALA A 63 -27.00 13.42 -12.69
C ALA A 63 -26.27 13.87 -13.97
N ASP A 64 -26.55 15.08 -14.46
CA ASP A 64 -25.83 15.63 -15.60
C ASP A 64 -24.51 16.34 -15.21
N ALA A 65 -23.69 16.67 -16.21
CA ALA A 65 -22.37 17.25 -15.97
C ALA A 65 -22.44 18.68 -15.37
N GLU A 66 -23.48 19.42 -15.68
CA GLU A 66 -23.74 20.77 -15.17
C GLU A 66 -24.11 20.73 -13.68
N GLN A 67 -25.02 19.83 -13.29
CA GLN A 67 -25.40 19.60 -11.89
C GLN A 67 -24.22 19.15 -11.04
N LEU A 68 -23.40 18.23 -11.58
CA LEU A 68 -22.20 17.77 -10.91
C LEU A 68 -21.15 18.89 -10.75
N ALA A 69 -21.03 19.76 -11.75
CA ALA A 69 -20.14 20.93 -11.68
C ALA A 69 -20.52 21.87 -10.54
N GLU A 70 -21.80 22.14 -10.38
CA GLU A 70 -22.33 22.96 -9.27
C GLU A 70 -22.15 22.25 -7.91
N THR A 71 -22.49 20.96 -7.83
CA THR A 71 -22.43 20.17 -6.58
C THR A 71 -21.01 20.05 -6.05
N PHE A 72 -20.03 19.83 -6.93
CA PHE A 72 -18.63 19.59 -6.56
C PHE A 72 -17.73 20.82 -6.70
N HIS A 73 -18.30 21.97 -7.07
CA HIS A 73 -17.57 23.23 -7.30
C HIS A 73 -16.39 23.07 -8.28
N LEU A 74 -16.65 22.37 -9.38
CA LEU A 74 -15.69 22.15 -10.46
C LEU A 74 -16.21 22.74 -11.78
N SER A 75 -15.29 22.99 -12.73
CA SER A 75 -15.73 23.35 -14.07
C SER A 75 -16.41 22.14 -14.76
N VAL A 76 -17.40 22.39 -15.61
CA VAL A 76 -18.07 21.36 -16.41
C VAL A 76 -17.05 20.55 -17.24
N GLU A 77 -15.98 21.22 -17.70
CA GLU A 77 -14.90 20.57 -18.43
C GLU A 77 -14.10 19.58 -17.57
N THR A 78 -13.86 19.93 -16.30
CA THR A 78 -13.23 19.01 -15.32
C THR A 78 -14.12 17.82 -15.02
N ILE A 79 -15.43 18.05 -14.84
CA ILE A 79 -16.40 16.96 -14.66
C ILE A 79 -16.42 16.05 -15.89
N LYS A 80 -16.49 16.61 -17.11
CA LYS A 80 -16.43 15.83 -18.36
C LYS A 80 -15.15 15.00 -18.48
N LYS A 81 -13.99 15.54 -18.08
CA LYS A 81 -12.75 14.77 -18.03
C LYS A 81 -12.83 13.60 -17.06
N ILE A 82 -13.46 13.77 -15.91
CA ILE A 82 -13.64 12.71 -14.91
C ILE A 82 -14.60 11.62 -15.41
N ILE A 83 -15.76 12.01 -15.97
CA ILE A 83 -16.81 11.05 -16.38
C ILE A 83 -16.53 10.39 -17.73
N TYR A 84 -15.86 11.10 -18.66
CA TYR A 84 -15.52 10.59 -19.99
C TYR A 84 -14.05 10.16 -20.12
N ALA A 85 -13.26 10.13 -19.03
CA ALA A 85 -11.97 9.46 -19.03
C ALA A 85 -12.17 8.05 -19.60
N LYS A 86 -11.45 7.75 -20.68
CA LYS A 86 -11.71 6.64 -21.61
C LYS A 86 -12.26 5.37 -20.98
N LYS A 87 -13.15 4.72 -21.71
CA LYS A 87 -13.99 3.56 -21.42
C LYS A 87 -13.28 2.26 -20.98
N GLU A 88 -12.03 2.33 -20.60
CA GLU A 88 -11.25 1.22 -20.01
C GLU A 88 -11.29 1.21 -18.48
N ASP A 89 -11.80 2.29 -17.85
CA ASP A 89 -12.01 2.34 -16.41
C ASP A 89 -13.42 1.82 -16.05
N LYS A 90 -13.62 0.49 -16.13
CA LYS A 90 -14.60 -0.15 -15.26
C LYS A 90 -14.32 0.37 -13.86
N LEU A 91 -15.27 1.05 -13.23
CA LEU A 91 -15.14 1.47 -11.83
C LEU A 91 -14.89 0.20 -11.03
N LEU A 92 -13.66 -0.04 -10.68
CA LEU A 92 -13.30 -1.16 -9.85
C LEU A 92 -13.55 -0.71 -8.41
N ASP A 93 -14.52 -1.35 -7.75
CA ASP A 93 -14.73 -1.14 -6.34
C ASP A 93 -13.61 -1.83 -5.57
N TYR A 94 -12.75 -1.02 -4.96
CA TYR A 94 -11.73 -1.56 -4.10
C TYR A 94 -12.35 -2.17 -2.83
N SER A 95 -11.93 -3.38 -2.55
CA SER A 95 -12.10 -4.00 -1.23
C SER A 95 -10.82 -4.73 -0.84
N CYS A 96 -10.61 -4.89 0.47
CA CYS A 96 -9.48 -5.65 1.02
C CYS A 96 -9.72 -7.16 0.87
N SER A 97 -9.75 -7.65 -0.38
CA SER A 97 -10.11 -9.02 -0.72
C SER A 97 -9.35 -9.55 -1.92
N LEU A 98 -9.28 -10.89 -2.03
CA LEU A 98 -8.70 -11.57 -3.19
C LEU A 98 -9.52 -11.32 -4.46
N SER A 99 -10.86 -11.31 -4.36
CA SER A 99 -11.75 -11.05 -5.49
C SER A 99 -11.49 -9.68 -6.09
N SER A 100 -11.41 -8.64 -5.26
CA SER A 100 -11.07 -7.29 -5.72
C SER A 100 -9.67 -7.23 -6.35
N ALA A 101 -8.67 -7.87 -5.76
CA ALA A 101 -7.31 -7.94 -6.34
C ALA A 101 -7.31 -8.59 -7.72
N LYS A 102 -8.11 -9.66 -7.94
CA LYS A 102 -8.26 -10.32 -9.24
C LYS A 102 -8.92 -9.41 -10.26
N GLU A 103 -9.99 -8.70 -9.90
CA GLU A 103 -10.66 -7.76 -10.80
C GLU A 103 -9.72 -6.62 -11.25
N TYR A 104 -8.91 -6.11 -10.33
CA TYR A 104 -7.88 -5.11 -10.66
C TYR A 104 -6.78 -5.68 -11.57
N ALA A 105 -6.35 -6.92 -11.33
CA ALA A 105 -5.38 -7.59 -12.20
C ALA A 105 -5.93 -7.77 -13.62
N GLU A 106 -7.16 -8.28 -13.77
CA GLU A 106 -7.84 -8.45 -15.06
C GLU A 106 -7.99 -7.13 -15.84
N ALA A 107 -8.13 -6.01 -15.11
CA ALA A 107 -8.15 -4.68 -15.70
C ALA A 107 -6.74 -4.09 -15.99
N GLY A 108 -5.65 -4.82 -15.69
CA GLY A 108 -4.29 -4.34 -15.84
C GLY A 108 -3.89 -3.25 -14.82
N LYS A 109 -4.51 -3.25 -13.63
CA LYS A 109 -4.43 -2.23 -12.58
C LYS A 109 -4.06 -2.79 -11.21
N ILE A 110 -3.40 -3.94 -11.15
CA ILE A 110 -3.04 -4.58 -9.88
C ILE A 110 -2.12 -3.71 -9.02
N ASP A 111 -1.29 -2.88 -9.64
CA ASP A 111 -0.48 -1.87 -8.98
C ASP A 111 -1.34 -0.84 -8.22
N GLU A 112 -2.46 -0.37 -8.82
CA GLU A 112 -3.40 0.53 -8.16
C GLU A 112 -4.05 -0.13 -6.93
N TRP A 113 -4.40 -1.43 -7.03
CA TRP A 113 -4.91 -2.20 -5.90
C TRP A 113 -3.88 -2.30 -4.76
N ILE A 114 -2.63 -2.63 -5.08
CA ILE A 114 -1.53 -2.72 -4.10
C ILE A 114 -1.35 -1.38 -3.37
N HIS A 115 -1.29 -0.28 -4.12
CA HIS A 115 -1.12 1.04 -3.52
C HIS A 115 -2.29 1.42 -2.62
N THR A 116 -3.53 1.12 -3.03
CA THR A 116 -4.72 1.38 -2.23
C THR A 116 -4.70 0.53 -0.96
N TYR A 117 -4.39 -0.77 -1.06
CA TYR A 117 -4.27 -1.69 0.06
C TYR A 117 -3.20 -1.23 1.06
N LEU A 118 -1.99 -0.95 0.59
CA LEU A 118 -0.89 -0.51 1.45
C LEU A 118 -1.19 0.81 2.16
N TYR A 119 -1.99 1.66 1.54
CA TYR A 119 -2.39 2.94 2.13
C TYR A 119 -3.50 2.78 3.18
N ALA A 120 -4.54 2.01 2.87
CA ALA A 120 -5.75 1.89 3.70
C ALA A 120 -5.58 0.88 4.85
N GLU A 121 -5.24 -0.38 4.51
CA GLU A 121 -5.22 -1.51 5.46
C GLU A 121 -3.81 -1.92 5.87
N GLY A 122 -2.87 -1.88 4.94
CA GLY A 122 -1.47 -2.22 5.19
C GLY A 122 -0.73 -1.20 6.06
N HIS A 123 -1.27 0.04 6.14
CA HIS A 123 -0.66 1.18 6.86
C HIS A 123 0.84 1.34 6.58
N ASN A 124 1.26 1.02 5.35
CA ASN A 124 2.65 1.03 4.91
C ASN A 124 2.85 1.91 3.68
N GLN A 125 2.65 3.21 3.89
CA GLN A 125 2.82 4.21 2.84
C GLN A 125 4.25 4.25 2.29
N ALA A 126 5.26 4.09 3.16
CA ALA A 126 6.66 4.09 2.75
C ALA A 126 6.96 2.98 1.74
N PHE A 127 6.37 1.80 1.91
CA PHE A 127 6.47 0.71 0.95
C PHE A 127 5.75 1.04 -0.35
N SER A 128 4.52 1.57 -0.27
CA SER A 128 3.77 2.02 -1.45
C SER A 128 4.55 3.06 -2.27
N ASP A 129 5.18 4.04 -1.62
CA ASP A 129 5.98 5.05 -2.29
C ASP A 129 7.29 4.48 -2.86
N GLY A 130 7.90 3.52 -2.17
CA GLY A 130 9.06 2.77 -2.67
C GLY A 130 8.77 1.98 -3.95
N LEU A 131 7.58 1.41 -4.06
CA LEU A 131 7.16 0.69 -5.27
C LEU A 131 7.03 1.59 -6.50
N LYS A 132 6.81 2.89 -6.34
CA LYS A 132 6.65 3.87 -7.44
C LYS A 132 7.98 4.42 -7.98
N LEU A 133 9.11 4.11 -7.33
CA LEU A 133 10.41 4.70 -7.69
C LEU A 133 11.00 4.14 -8.98
N PHE A 134 10.62 2.92 -9.36
CA PHE A 134 11.14 2.22 -10.54
C PHE A 134 10.02 1.46 -11.24
N ASP A 135 10.19 1.22 -12.53
CA ASP A 135 9.34 0.30 -13.28
C ASP A 135 9.49 -1.12 -12.70
N ARG A 136 8.37 -1.81 -12.52
CA ARG A 136 8.34 -3.14 -11.91
C ARG A 136 7.40 -4.06 -12.64
N TYR A 137 7.70 -5.35 -12.57
CA TYR A 137 6.76 -6.40 -12.92
C TYR A 137 5.86 -6.66 -11.72
N PHE A 138 4.54 -6.69 -11.95
CA PHE A 138 3.55 -7.17 -11.00
C PHE A 138 2.86 -8.38 -11.60
N ILE A 139 2.80 -9.48 -10.85
CA ILE A 139 2.33 -10.78 -11.30
C ILE A 139 1.25 -11.28 -10.37
N GLY A 140 0.13 -11.71 -10.92
CA GLY A 140 -0.92 -12.35 -10.15
C GLY A 140 -2.21 -11.54 -9.98
N PRO A 141 -3.04 -11.90 -8.97
CA PRO A 141 -2.78 -12.87 -7.89
C PRO A 141 -2.55 -14.31 -8.37
N ILE A 142 -1.51 -14.96 -7.86
CA ILE A 142 -1.18 -16.36 -8.10
C ILE A 142 -1.14 -17.14 -6.78
N THR A 143 -1.45 -18.43 -6.80
CA THR A 143 -1.37 -19.28 -5.61
C THR A 143 -0.04 -20.03 -5.61
N ILE A 144 0.72 -19.92 -4.51
CA ILE A 144 2.01 -20.59 -4.35
C ILE A 144 2.09 -21.32 -3.00
N PRO A 145 2.97 -22.32 -2.86
CA PRO A 145 3.27 -22.95 -1.58
C PRO A 145 3.86 -21.93 -0.60
N LEU A 146 3.29 -21.87 0.61
CA LEU A 146 3.78 -20.97 1.67
C LEU A 146 5.19 -21.30 2.15
N SER A 147 5.66 -22.53 1.89
CA SER A 147 7.04 -22.96 2.19
C SER A 147 8.11 -22.24 1.36
N LEU A 148 7.73 -21.57 0.28
CA LEU A 148 8.62 -20.74 -0.52
C LEU A 148 8.83 -19.34 0.07
N LEU A 149 7.95 -18.90 1.01
CA LEU A 149 7.94 -17.54 1.50
C LEU A 149 8.82 -17.39 2.74
N HIS A 150 9.65 -16.33 2.74
CA HIS A 150 10.42 -15.93 3.89
C HIS A 150 9.89 -14.63 4.49
N ARG A 151 9.58 -14.66 5.81
CA ARG A 151 9.16 -13.46 6.54
C ARG A 151 10.31 -12.48 6.66
N CYS A 152 10.04 -11.21 6.44
CA CYS A 152 10.97 -10.12 6.75
C CYS A 152 10.67 -9.43 8.09
N CYS A 153 9.51 -9.71 8.70
CA CYS A 153 9.05 -9.08 9.95
C CYS A 153 8.55 -10.12 10.95
N GLY A 154 8.95 -9.98 12.20
CA GLY A 154 8.57 -10.85 13.30
C GLY A 154 9.33 -10.54 14.59
N PRO A 155 9.04 -11.26 15.69
CA PRO A 155 9.71 -11.09 16.97
C PRO A 155 11.11 -11.74 17.04
N GLU A 156 11.44 -12.61 16.08
CA GLU A 156 12.68 -13.38 16.08
C GLU A 156 13.91 -12.47 15.81
N SER A 157 15.04 -12.78 16.44
CA SER A 157 16.26 -11.96 16.38
C SER A 157 16.90 -11.84 14.99
N ASN A 158 16.57 -12.76 14.09
CA ASN A 158 17.06 -12.79 12.70
C ASN A 158 16.15 -12.05 11.71
N MET A 159 15.01 -11.49 12.16
CA MET A 159 14.11 -10.72 11.30
C MET A 159 14.73 -9.38 10.91
N LYS A 160 14.54 -9.00 9.65
CA LYS A 160 14.94 -7.69 9.11
C LYS A 160 14.25 -6.54 9.85
N TYR A 161 12.97 -6.75 10.20
CA TYR A 161 12.16 -5.82 10.98
C TYR A 161 11.64 -6.54 12.23
N GLN A 162 12.20 -6.20 13.40
CA GLN A 162 11.77 -6.77 14.65
C GLN A 162 10.54 -6.02 15.20
N VAL A 163 9.60 -6.79 15.75
CA VAL A 163 8.40 -6.26 16.39
C VAL A 163 8.23 -6.89 17.77
N ASP A 164 7.41 -6.25 18.61
CA ASP A 164 7.06 -6.77 19.92
C ASP A 164 6.38 -8.14 19.81
N ALA A 165 6.81 -9.11 20.62
CA ALA A 165 6.35 -10.48 20.55
C ALA A 165 4.87 -10.62 20.96
N ASP A 166 4.45 -9.94 22.03
CA ASP A 166 3.08 -10.02 22.53
C ASP A 166 2.11 -9.40 21.51
N TRP A 167 2.51 -8.26 20.94
CA TRP A 167 1.72 -7.62 19.88
C TRP A 167 1.63 -8.51 18.64
N PHE A 168 2.72 -9.14 18.23
CA PHE A 168 2.75 -10.06 17.09
C PHE A 168 1.78 -11.23 17.31
N GLU A 169 1.83 -11.87 18.47
CA GLU A 169 0.93 -12.97 18.85
C GLU A 169 -0.55 -12.56 18.83
N ILE A 170 -0.88 -11.38 19.36
CA ILE A 170 -2.24 -10.84 19.32
C ILE A 170 -2.72 -10.68 17.86
N GLN A 171 -1.89 -10.15 16.95
CA GLN A 171 -2.28 -9.98 15.55
C GLN A 171 -2.43 -11.34 14.85
N VAL A 172 -1.51 -12.27 15.07
CA VAL A 172 -1.60 -13.64 14.53
C VAL A 172 -2.89 -14.33 15.00
N GLY A 173 -3.23 -14.23 16.28
CA GLY A 173 -4.46 -14.81 16.82
C GLY A 173 -5.74 -14.26 16.18
N LYS A 174 -5.81 -12.94 15.95
CA LYS A 174 -6.93 -12.31 15.23
C LYS A 174 -7.04 -12.84 13.79
N LEU A 175 -5.89 -12.96 13.10
CA LEU A 175 -5.86 -13.44 11.72
C LEU A 175 -6.19 -14.93 11.61
N GLN A 176 -5.84 -15.76 12.58
CA GLN A 176 -6.28 -17.15 12.62
C GLN A 176 -7.81 -17.26 12.69
N GLN A 177 -8.47 -16.40 13.50
CA GLN A 177 -9.94 -16.35 13.55
C GLN A 177 -10.54 -15.86 12.22
N ALA A 178 -9.99 -14.78 11.64
CA ALA A 178 -10.45 -14.26 10.36
C ALA A 178 -10.32 -15.31 9.25
N LEU A 179 -9.18 -15.98 9.12
CA LEU A 179 -8.95 -17.02 8.11
C LEU A 179 -9.90 -18.23 8.23
N GLN A 180 -10.47 -18.49 9.41
CA GLN A 180 -11.46 -19.55 9.61
C GLN A 180 -12.89 -19.10 9.24
N THR A 181 -13.19 -17.82 9.32
CA THR A 181 -14.54 -17.27 9.11
C THR A 181 -14.72 -16.57 7.78
N GLU A 182 -13.66 -15.89 7.31
CA GLU A 182 -13.67 -15.12 6.06
C GLU A 182 -13.08 -15.93 4.91
N LYS A 183 -13.83 -16.01 3.80
CA LYS A 183 -13.39 -16.79 2.62
C LYS A 183 -12.60 -15.98 1.61
N ASP A 184 -12.69 -14.65 1.67
CA ASP A 184 -12.13 -13.75 0.67
C ASP A 184 -11.13 -12.77 1.28
N MET A 185 -10.06 -13.33 1.85
CA MET A 185 -8.97 -12.56 2.44
C MET A 185 -8.02 -12.04 1.35
N PRO A 186 -7.39 -10.87 1.55
CA PRO A 186 -6.48 -10.28 0.59
C PRO A 186 -5.24 -11.15 0.34
N PRO A 187 -4.62 -11.08 -0.86
CA PRO A 187 -3.35 -11.77 -1.15
C PRO A 187 -2.20 -11.20 -0.32
N LEU A 188 -1.14 -11.98 -0.16
CA LEU A 188 0.14 -11.50 0.39
C LEU A 188 0.89 -10.72 -0.69
N ILE A 189 1.77 -9.79 -0.30
CA ILE A 189 2.62 -9.03 -1.24
C ILE A 189 4.06 -9.48 -1.06
N VAL A 190 4.64 -10.01 -2.14
CA VAL A 190 5.91 -10.72 -2.14
C VAL A 190 6.86 -10.13 -3.17
N HIS A 191 8.12 -9.95 -2.82
CA HIS A 191 9.21 -9.61 -3.71
C HIS A 191 9.98 -10.85 -4.13
N TYR A 192 10.19 -11.03 -5.42
CA TYR A 192 11.17 -11.98 -5.89
C TYR A 192 12.48 -11.24 -6.14
N VAL A 193 13.48 -11.54 -5.34
CA VAL A 193 14.78 -10.88 -5.34
C VAL A 193 15.85 -11.86 -4.86
N ASP A 194 17.05 -11.78 -5.41
CA ASP A 194 18.17 -12.64 -5.05
C ASP A 194 17.80 -14.15 -5.07
N HIS A 195 17.00 -14.56 -6.07
CA HIS A 195 16.52 -15.94 -6.28
C HIS A 195 15.54 -16.47 -5.22
N ASP A 196 14.95 -15.57 -4.40
CA ASP A 196 14.12 -15.90 -3.24
C ASP A 196 12.80 -15.11 -3.18
N PHE A 197 11.85 -15.56 -2.36
CA PHE A 197 10.54 -14.95 -2.15
C PHE A 197 10.48 -14.23 -0.80
N GLU A 198 10.86 -12.96 -0.77
CA GLU A 198 10.75 -12.12 0.42
C GLU A 198 9.32 -11.60 0.62
N LEU A 199 8.69 -11.96 1.73
CA LEU A 199 7.35 -11.47 2.07
C LEU A 199 7.44 -10.05 2.63
N ASN A 200 6.97 -9.06 1.87
CA ASN A 200 7.00 -7.65 2.30
C ASN A 200 5.74 -7.24 3.06
N ASP A 201 4.55 -7.76 2.70
CA ASP A 201 3.31 -7.52 3.45
C ASP A 201 2.52 -8.81 3.70
N GLY A 202 1.93 -8.90 4.90
CA GLY A 202 1.16 -10.05 5.36
C GLY A 202 1.96 -11.01 6.26
N ASN A 203 3.06 -10.58 6.89
CA ASN A 203 3.89 -11.42 7.76
C ASN A 203 3.10 -12.11 8.89
N HIS A 204 2.17 -11.40 9.55
CA HIS A 204 1.28 -11.99 10.56
C HIS A 204 0.31 -13.01 9.93
N ARG A 205 -0.16 -12.75 8.70
CA ARG A 205 -1.08 -13.63 7.97
C ARG A 205 -0.38 -14.93 7.55
N LEU A 206 0.87 -14.83 7.07
CA LEU A 206 1.67 -16.02 6.77
C LEU A 206 1.84 -16.90 8.02
N GLU A 207 2.17 -16.31 9.17
CA GLU A 207 2.29 -17.04 10.43
C GLU A 207 0.96 -17.70 10.83
N ALA A 208 -0.15 -16.97 10.73
CA ALA A 208 -1.49 -17.50 11.01
C ALA A 208 -1.83 -18.68 10.08
N CYS A 209 -1.52 -18.58 8.78
CA CYS A 209 -1.69 -19.67 7.82
C CYS A 209 -0.87 -20.90 8.19
N ASN A 210 0.40 -20.73 8.56
CA ASN A 210 1.27 -21.81 8.98
C ASN A 210 0.73 -22.55 10.21
N ARG A 211 0.25 -21.81 11.21
CA ARG A 211 -0.37 -22.40 12.42
C ARG A 211 -1.68 -23.14 12.14
N LEU A 212 -2.42 -22.72 11.13
CA LEU A 212 -3.64 -23.39 10.68
C LEU A 212 -3.36 -24.56 9.72
N GLY A 213 -2.11 -24.80 9.36
CA GLY A 213 -1.69 -25.87 8.44
C GLY A 213 -2.08 -25.59 6.97
N ILE A 214 -2.38 -24.36 6.62
CA ILE A 214 -2.60 -23.93 5.22
C ILE A 214 -1.27 -24.05 4.49
N LYS A 215 -1.26 -24.72 3.33
CA LYS A 215 -0.04 -25.04 2.58
C LYS A 215 0.23 -24.08 1.44
N GLU A 216 -0.82 -23.50 0.87
CA GLU A 216 -0.77 -22.63 -0.30
C GLU A 216 -1.63 -21.40 -0.04
N TYR A 217 -1.23 -20.26 -0.58
CA TYR A 217 -1.99 -19.01 -0.41
C TYR A 217 -1.80 -18.08 -1.61
N PRO A 218 -2.82 -17.26 -1.95
CA PRO A 218 -2.70 -16.26 -3.00
C PRO A 218 -1.69 -15.16 -2.64
N ILE A 219 -0.85 -14.82 -3.61
CA ILE A 219 0.11 -13.73 -3.51
C ILE A 219 0.01 -12.81 -4.72
N ILE A 220 0.43 -11.57 -4.56
CA ILE A 220 0.85 -10.69 -5.64
C ILE A 220 2.38 -10.61 -5.57
N LEU A 221 3.02 -11.02 -6.67
CA LEU A 221 4.48 -10.97 -6.78
C LEU A 221 4.90 -9.72 -7.51
N TRP A 222 5.97 -9.07 -7.05
CA TRP A 222 6.60 -7.97 -7.77
C TRP A 222 8.10 -8.23 -7.94
N ILE A 223 8.64 -7.75 -9.08
CA ILE A 223 10.04 -7.92 -9.47
C ILE A 223 10.51 -6.61 -10.10
N THR A 224 11.72 -6.16 -9.76
CA THR A 224 12.29 -4.93 -10.31
C THR A 224 13.15 -5.20 -11.53
N GLU A 225 14.08 -6.14 -11.41
CA GLU A 225 15.11 -6.34 -12.43
C GLU A 225 14.62 -7.29 -13.54
N GLU A 226 14.95 -6.96 -14.77
CA GLU A 226 14.60 -7.76 -15.96
C GLU A 226 15.22 -9.17 -15.92
N GLU A 227 16.43 -9.28 -15.38
CA GLU A 227 17.16 -10.55 -15.24
C GLU A 227 16.47 -11.46 -14.25
N GLU A 228 16.00 -10.93 -13.11
CA GLU A 228 15.25 -11.69 -12.11
C GLU A 228 13.88 -12.13 -12.66
N TYR A 229 13.23 -11.28 -13.47
CA TYR A 229 11.98 -11.67 -14.12
C TYR A 229 12.18 -12.80 -15.13
N LYS A 230 13.28 -12.79 -15.92
CA LYS A 230 13.62 -13.88 -16.85
C LYS A 230 13.88 -15.18 -16.08
N GLU A 231 14.68 -15.10 -15.02
CA GLU A 231 14.96 -16.26 -14.17
C GLU A 231 13.69 -16.82 -13.55
N PHE A 232 12.83 -15.97 -12.98
CA PHE A 232 11.56 -16.39 -12.42
C PHE A 232 10.71 -17.15 -13.44
N ARG A 233 10.64 -16.66 -14.68
CA ARG A 233 9.91 -17.32 -15.78
C ARG A 233 10.47 -18.68 -16.15
N GLU A 234 11.78 -18.84 -16.09
CA GLU A 234 12.46 -20.11 -16.40
C GLU A 234 12.30 -21.12 -15.27
N LYS A 235 12.38 -20.67 -14.03
CA LYS A 235 12.39 -21.52 -12.83
C LYS A 235 10.98 -21.90 -12.36
N TYR A 236 10.00 -21.04 -12.59
CA TYR A 236 8.63 -21.19 -12.10
C TYR A 236 7.57 -20.95 -13.21
N PRO A 237 7.67 -21.62 -14.37
CA PRO A 237 6.75 -21.38 -15.50
C PRO A 237 5.29 -21.74 -15.16
N GLU A 238 5.08 -22.67 -14.21
CA GLU A 238 3.76 -23.09 -13.76
C GLU A 238 2.94 -21.95 -13.14
N TYR A 239 3.58 -21.00 -12.46
CA TYR A 239 2.88 -19.86 -11.85
C TYR A 239 2.53 -18.76 -12.84
N LEU A 240 3.07 -18.80 -14.05
CA LEU A 240 2.79 -17.80 -15.10
C LEU A 240 1.73 -18.25 -16.09
N LYS A 241 1.34 -19.52 -16.07
CA LYS A 241 0.46 -20.10 -17.10
C LYS A 241 -0.86 -19.37 -17.24
N ASP A 242 -1.45 -18.93 -16.11
CA ASP A 242 -2.72 -18.20 -16.07
C ASP A 242 -2.57 -16.86 -15.33
N ALA A 243 -1.35 -16.42 -15.08
CA ALA A 243 -1.07 -15.20 -14.36
C ALA A 243 -1.18 -13.95 -15.25
N ILE A 244 -1.78 -12.91 -14.72
CA ILE A 244 -1.71 -11.59 -15.31
C ILE A 244 -0.38 -10.96 -14.91
N VAL A 245 0.34 -10.47 -15.91
CA VAL A 245 1.63 -9.80 -15.73
C VAL A 245 1.52 -8.40 -16.29
N ILE A 246 1.80 -7.42 -15.48
CA ILE A 246 1.92 -6.02 -15.92
C ILE A 246 3.29 -5.48 -15.57
N ARG A 247 3.77 -4.53 -16.36
CA ARG A 247 4.97 -3.75 -16.08
C ARG A 247 4.58 -2.27 -15.98
N LYS A 248 4.90 -1.65 -14.89
CA LYS A 248 4.66 -0.21 -14.62
C LYS A 248 5.75 0.38 -13.77
#